data_1a01d4d31bd1f4a9c5de9b4a33e9b0e7
#
_entry.id   1a01d4d31bd1f4a9c5de9b4a33e9b0e7
#
_cell.length_a   1.000
_cell.length_b   1.000
_cell.length_c   1.000
_cell.angle_alpha   90.00
_cell.angle_beta   90.00
_cell.angle_gamma   90.00
#
_symmetry.space_group_name_H-M   'P 1'
#
loop_
_entity.id
_entity.type
_entity.pdbx_description
1 polymer ?
#
loop_
_entity_poly.entity_id
_entity_poly.type
_entity_poly.pdbx_seq_one_letter_code
_entity_poly.pdbx_strand_id
1 'polypeptide(L)'
;MKSAKYLLPMAMSSKVTEVVCDAANKSAIRRNEAMKDAKEKGFDEEDYENLEEEFESEEELMTNFVDTCGYILKMHKSDFLPLFDAYPAPVFIPLLQPHNPTTLRHNAMCIFIDVIEHCGTGAHKYLDMMLPAAMQYATDSESYMRQAAVYGLRIASEQAQTQFSQYVMPVLGILATLVQAEDSHNADNACATENAVAAIGTICKFHGDAIHVLHQMLPLWMANLPLQEDEECAQMTATHLCEFLQTRTHMLLGAQFEHASIAVSAMTQILVGCNGGGEDSIELATPQTKQNMQSLLAQMATSLPSDAKNAAWQALNGAQKHVLQSVLPHGVQFMA
;
A
#
# COMPACT_ATOMS: atom_id res chain seq x y z
N MET A 1 -13.14 26.98 2.31
CA MET A 1 -14.41 26.81 1.56
C MET A 1 -14.62 25.31 1.36
N LYS A 2 -15.69 24.71 1.93
CA LYS A 2 -16.03 23.31 1.64
C LYS A 2 -16.51 23.26 0.20
N SER A 3 -15.71 22.69 -0.72
CA SER A 3 -16.17 22.40 -2.08
C SER A 3 -17.35 21.44 -1.97
N ALA A 4 -18.51 21.87 -2.46
CA ALA A 4 -19.65 20.97 -2.63
C ALA A 4 -19.18 19.83 -3.54
N LYS A 5 -19.05 18.62 -2.99
CA LYS A 5 -18.80 17.43 -3.79
C LYS A 5 -20.05 17.19 -4.63
N TYR A 6 -20.00 17.58 -5.89
CA TYR A 6 -21.03 17.20 -6.85
C TYR A 6 -20.92 15.69 -7.05
N LEU A 7 -21.80 14.94 -6.39
CA LEU A 7 -21.93 13.52 -6.61
C LEU A 7 -22.57 13.28 -7.99
N LEU A 8 -21.89 12.54 -8.83
CA LEU A 8 -22.46 12.11 -10.11
C LEU A 8 -23.67 11.20 -9.80
N PRO A 9 -24.89 11.48 -10.30
CA PRO A 9 -26.03 10.63 -10.04
C PRO A 9 -25.81 9.20 -10.58
N MET A 10 -26.29 8.18 -9.87
CA MET A 10 -26.12 6.77 -10.25
C MET A 10 -26.54 6.49 -11.70
N ALA A 11 -27.62 7.11 -12.20
CA ALA A 11 -28.07 6.97 -13.59
C ALA A 11 -27.06 7.51 -14.62
N MET A 12 -26.29 8.54 -14.27
CA MET A 12 -25.20 9.04 -15.12
C MET A 12 -23.97 8.16 -15.00
N SER A 13 -23.63 7.70 -13.79
CA SER A 13 -22.54 6.75 -13.55
C SER A 13 -22.75 5.45 -14.35
N SER A 14 -23.98 4.91 -14.35
CA SER A 14 -24.36 3.75 -15.15
C SER A 14 -24.10 3.97 -16.65
N LYS A 15 -24.55 5.12 -17.17
CA LYS A 15 -24.40 5.45 -18.59
C LYS A 15 -22.93 5.62 -18.99
N VAL A 16 -22.14 6.30 -18.18
CA VAL A 16 -20.69 6.46 -18.38
C VAL A 16 -20.03 5.10 -18.39
N THR A 17 -20.29 4.26 -17.38
CA THR A 17 -19.70 2.93 -17.24
C THR A 17 -20.04 2.05 -18.47
N GLU A 18 -21.29 2.01 -18.91
CA GLU A 18 -21.71 1.23 -20.08
C GLU A 18 -20.94 1.65 -21.34
N VAL A 19 -20.90 2.96 -21.63
CA VAL A 19 -20.24 3.49 -22.83
C VAL A 19 -18.74 3.23 -22.81
N VAL A 20 -18.09 3.42 -21.66
CA VAL A 20 -16.64 3.26 -21.57
C VAL A 20 -16.25 1.78 -21.54
N CYS A 21 -17.04 0.89 -20.93
CA CYS A 21 -16.81 -0.55 -21.01
C CYS A 21 -16.99 -1.08 -22.45
N ASP A 22 -17.96 -0.56 -23.20
CA ASP A 22 -18.12 -0.91 -24.62
C ASP A 22 -16.89 -0.46 -25.43
N ALA A 23 -16.38 0.74 -25.18
CA ALA A 23 -15.16 1.23 -25.82
C ALA A 23 -13.94 0.39 -25.45
N ALA A 24 -13.75 0.06 -24.17
CA ALA A 24 -12.67 -0.78 -23.67
C ALA A 24 -12.71 -2.19 -24.29
N ASN A 25 -13.89 -2.79 -24.39
CA ASN A 25 -14.06 -4.10 -25.00
C ASN A 25 -13.74 -4.08 -26.51
N LYS A 26 -14.15 -3.04 -27.21
CA LYS A 26 -13.81 -2.84 -28.62
C LYS A 26 -12.31 -2.65 -28.84
N SER A 27 -11.64 -1.92 -27.94
CA SER A 27 -10.19 -1.77 -27.94
C SER A 27 -9.49 -3.12 -27.79
N ALA A 28 -9.89 -3.91 -26.79
CA ALA A 28 -9.32 -5.23 -26.58
C ALA A 28 -9.50 -6.18 -27.79
N ILE A 29 -10.65 -6.10 -28.46
CA ILE A 29 -10.91 -6.88 -29.68
C ILE A 29 -9.97 -6.45 -30.80
N ARG A 30 -9.89 -5.12 -31.10
CA ARG A 30 -8.98 -4.60 -32.15
C ARG A 30 -7.55 -5.00 -31.93
N ARG A 31 -7.04 -4.89 -30.67
CA ARG A 31 -5.69 -5.30 -30.30
C ARG A 31 -5.45 -6.78 -30.61
N ASN A 32 -6.37 -7.65 -30.19
CA ASN A 32 -6.26 -9.08 -30.44
C ASN A 32 -6.26 -9.42 -31.93
N GLU A 33 -7.11 -8.75 -32.73
CA GLU A 33 -7.16 -8.91 -34.19
C GLU A 33 -5.88 -8.42 -34.85
N ALA A 34 -5.37 -7.24 -34.46
CA ALA A 34 -4.13 -6.67 -34.98
C ALA A 34 -2.92 -7.58 -34.67
N MET A 35 -2.81 -8.08 -33.44
CA MET A 35 -1.73 -9.01 -33.06
C MET A 35 -1.81 -10.35 -33.80
N LYS A 36 -3.01 -10.83 -34.08
CA LYS A 36 -3.20 -12.03 -34.90
C LYS A 36 -2.79 -11.78 -36.35
N ASP A 37 -3.23 -10.68 -36.92
CA ASP A 37 -2.89 -10.26 -38.28
C ASP A 37 -1.38 -10.07 -38.47
N ALA A 38 -0.71 -9.45 -37.48
CA ALA A 38 0.74 -9.26 -37.48
C ALA A 38 1.48 -10.59 -37.58
N LYS A 39 1.06 -11.58 -36.76
CA LYS A 39 1.64 -12.93 -36.81
C LYS A 39 1.40 -13.64 -38.14
N GLU A 40 0.19 -13.51 -38.72
CA GLU A 40 -0.15 -14.15 -39.99
C GLU A 40 0.57 -13.50 -41.19
N LYS A 41 0.78 -12.17 -41.15
CA LYS A 41 1.50 -11.41 -42.18
C LYS A 41 3.00 -11.44 -42.08
N GLY A 42 3.53 -11.91 -40.94
CA GLY A 42 4.97 -12.00 -40.70
C GLY A 42 5.62 -10.62 -40.57
N PHE A 43 5.06 -9.76 -39.74
CA PHE A 43 5.59 -8.43 -39.43
C PHE A 43 7.06 -8.51 -39.04
N ASP A 44 7.83 -7.51 -39.45
CA ASP A 44 9.19 -7.30 -38.97
C ASP A 44 9.24 -6.46 -37.69
N GLU A 45 10.44 -6.14 -37.19
CA GLU A 45 10.60 -5.43 -35.93
C GLU A 45 10.04 -4.01 -35.97
N GLU A 46 10.19 -3.29 -37.10
CA GLU A 46 9.65 -1.96 -37.31
C GLU A 46 8.10 -1.96 -37.40
N ASP A 47 7.53 -2.99 -38.00
CA ASP A 47 6.07 -3.16 -38.07
C ASP A 47 5.48 -3.41 -36.67
N TYR A 48 6.19 -4.19 -35.80
CA TYR A 48 5.75 -4.39 -34.43
C TYR A 48 5.89 -3.13 -33.57
N GLU A 49 6.98 -2.34 -33.71
CA GLU A 49 7.14 -1.07 -33.04
C GLU A 49 6.01 -0.08 -33.38
N ASN A 50 5.65 0.04 -34.66
CA ASN A 50 4.53 0.89 -35.08
C ASN A 50 3.18 0.42 -34.48
N LEU A 51 2.99 -0.89 -34.37
CA LEU A 51 1.77 -1.46 -33.77
C LEU A 51 1.71 -1.20 -32.26
N GLU A 52 2.85 -1.26 -31.57
CA GLU A 52 2.94 -0.92 -30.15
C GLU A 52 2.63 0.56 -29.89
N GLU A 53 3.16 1.48 -30.71
CA GLU A 53 2.81 2.93 -30.61
C GLU A 53 1.31 3.19 -30.83
N GLU A 54 0.65 2.45 -31.73
CA GLU A 54 -0.80 2.55 -31.91
C GLU A 54 -1.55 2.11 -30.65
N PHE A 55 -1.05 1.09 -29.94
CA PHE A 55 -1.66 0.59 -28.72
C PHE A 55 -1.42 1.47 -27.49
N GLU A 56 -0.36 2.28 -27.45
CA GLU A 56 -0.12 3.20 -26.32
C GLU A 56 -1.30 4.14 -26.07
N SER A 57 -1.89 4.70 -27.12
CA SER A 57 -3.08 5.56 -27.01
C SER A 57 -4.31 4.83 -26.48
N GLU A 58 -4.46 3.53 -26.79
CA GLU A 58 -5.55 2.71 -26.28
C GLU A 58 -5.30 2.31 -24.81
N GLU A 59 -4.05 2.10 -24.40
CA GLU A 59 -3.68 1.82 -23.02
C GLU A 59 -3.91 3.04 -22.12
N GLU A 60 -3.58 4.25 -22.58
CA GLU A 60 -3.89 5.49 -21.87
C GLU A 60 -5.39 5.67 -21.67
N LEU A 61 -6.19 5.39 -22.70
CA LEU A 61 -7.65 5.45 -22.61
C LEU A 61 -8.18 4.44 -21.57
N MET A 62 -7.60 3.26 -21.53
CA MET A 62 -7.96 2.21 -20.56
C MET A 62 -7.62 2.65 -19.14
N THR A 63 -6.47 3.27 -18.92
CA THR A 63 -6.04 3.81 -17.61
C THR A 63 -7.01 4.91 -17.15
N ASN A 64 -7.35 5.87 -18.01
CA ASN A 64 -8.34 6.91 -17.71
C ASN A 64 -9.71 6.34 -17.34
N PHE A 65 -10.08 5.22 -17.98
CA PHE A 65 -11.31 4.51 -17.62
C PHE A 65 -11.24 3.90 -16.22
N VAL A 66 -10.15 3.22 -15.89
CA VAL A 66 -9.95 2.62 -14.55
C VAL A 66 -10.04 3.69 -13.47
N ASP A 67 -9.36 4.82 -13.65
CA ASP A 67 -9.44 5.96 -12.74
C ASP A 67 -10.87 6.48 -12.56
N THR A 68 -11.57 6.66 -13.68
CA THR A 68 -12.99 7.09 -13.66
C THR A 68 -13.86 6.09 -12.89
N CYS A 69 -13.65 4.80 -13.13
CA CYS A 69 -14.38 3.74 -12.43
C CYS A 69 -14.06 3.70 -10.94
N GLY A 70 -12.80 3.89 -10.57
CA GLY A 70 -12.35 4.02 -9.17
C GLY A 70 -13.05 5.19 -8.45
N TYR A 71 -13.14 6.36 -9.09
CA TYR A 71 -13.91 7.47 -8.53
C TYR A 71 -15.39 7.15 -8.35
N ILE A 72 -16.02 6.45 -9.30
CA ILE A 72 -17.41 6.02 -9.21
C ILE A 72 -17.59 5.00 -8.08
N LEU A 73 -16.70 4.03 -7.95
CA LEU A 73 -16.68 3.04 -6.86
C LEU A 73 -16.55 3.72 -5.49
N LYS A 74 -15.61 4.64 -5.34
CA LYS A 74 -15.40 5.41 -4.10
C LYS A 74 -16.64 6.23 -3.73
N MET A 75 -17.37 6.72 -4.73
CA MET A 75 -18.53 7.58 -4.56
C MET A 75 -19.80 6.78 -4.20
N HIS A 76 -20.08 5.71 -4.91
CA HIS A 76 -21.30 4.93 -4.79
C HIS A 76 -21.15 3.66 -3.96
N LYS A 77 -19.92 3.21 -3.74
CA LYS A 77 -19.61 2.04 -2.91
C LYS A 77 -20.38 0.79 -3.36
N SER A 78 -20.95 0.05 -2.41
CA SER A 78 -21.71 -1.17 -2.66
C SER A 78 -22.92 -1.00 -3.61
N ASP A 79 -23.47 0.21 -3.73
CA ASP A 79 -24.58 0.47 -4.64
C ASP A 79 -24.18 0.37 -6.11
N PHE A 80 -22.88 0.58 -6.42
CA PHE A 80 -22.33 0.40 -7.76
C PHE A 80 -21.99 -1.05 -8.11
N LEU A 81 -21.87 -1.94 -7.13
CA LEU A 81 -21.41 -3.32 -7.33
C LEU A 81 -22.22 -4.10 -8.41
N PRO A 82 -23.56 -4.00 -8.51
CA PRO A 82 -24.30 -4.67 -9.58
C PRO A 82 -23.92 -4.18 -10.98
N LEU A 83 -23.58 -2.89 -11.12
CA LEU A 83 -23.13 -2.33 -12.38
C LEU A 83 -21.69 -2.76 -12.68
N PHE A 84 -20.85 -2.82 -11.66
CA PHE A 84 -19.49 -3.35 -11.79
C PHE A 84 -19.49 -4.81 -12.27
N ASP A 85 -20.36 -5.63 -11.70
CA ASP A 85 -20.53 -7.04 -12.11
C ASP A 85 -20.98 -7.18 -13.56
N ALA A 86 -21.85 -6.27 -14.02
CA ALA A 86 -22.45 -6.35 -15.35
C ALA A 86 -21.53 -5.82 -16.46
N TYR A 87 -20.70 -4.82 -16.18
CA TYR A 87 -19.94 -4.10 -17.21
C TYR A 87 -18.42 -4.18 -16.99
N PRO A 88 -17.79 -3.61 -15.93
CA PRO A 88 -16.33 -3.67 -15.78
C PRO A 88 -15.78 -5.09 -15.57
N ALA A 89 -16.38 -5.89 -14.69
CA ALA A 89 -15.83 -7.20 -14.35
C ALA A 89 -15.62 -8.13 -15.56
N PRO A 90 -16.57 -8.27 -16.53
CA PRO A 90 -16.35 -9.10 -17.71
C PRO A 90 -15.19 -8.62 -18.61
N VAL A 91 -14.91 -7.30 -18.62
CA VAL A 91 -13.81 -6.72 -19.42
C VAL A 91 -12.47 -6.97 -18.73
N PHE A 92 -12.38 -6.72 -17.41
CA PHE A 92 -11.10 -6.71 -16.69
C PHE A 92 -10.66 -8.06 -16.13
N ILE A 93 -11.58 -9.01 -15.87
CA ILE A 93 -11.19 -10.37 -15.41
C ILE A 93 -10.20 -11.04 -16.37
N PRO A 94 -10.42 -11.08 -17.71
CA PRO A 94 -9.48 -11.68 -18.63
C PRO A 94 -8.12 -10.95 -18.66
N LEU A 95 -8.09 -9.63 -18.40
CA LEU A 95 -6.88 -8.82 -18.45
C LEU A 95 -5.90 -9.10 -17.31
N LEU A 96 -6.35 -9.68 -16.20
CA LEU A 96 -5.45 -10.11 -15.11
C LEU A 96 -4.52 -11.28 -15.49
N GLN A 97 -4.74 -11.94 -16.63
CA GLN A 97 -3.97 -13.12 -16.99
C GLN A 97 -2.52 -12.77 -17.38
N PRO A 98 -1.51 -13.62 -17.01
CA PRO A 98 -0.09 -13.31 -17.21
C PRO A 98 0.35 -13.09 -18.66
N HIS A 99 -0.44 -13.56 -19.63
CA HIS A 99 -0.13 -13.40 -21.05
C HIS A 99 -0.46 -12.01 -21.61
N ASN A 100 -1.18 -11.18 -20.82
CA ASN A 100 -1.48 -9.81 -21.21
C ASN A 100 -0.31 -8.87 -20.91
N PRO A 101 -0.17 -7.76 -21.64
CA PRO A 101 0.80 -6.70 -21.32
C PRO A 101 0.68 -6.23 -19.87
N THR A 102 1.81 -5.80 -19.30
CA THR A 102 1.86 -5.40 -17.89
C THR A 102 0.93 -4.22 -17.58
N THR A 103 0.80 -3.26 -18.50
CA THR A 103 -0.12 -2.12 -18.37
C THR A 103 -1.58 -2.56 -18.22
N LEU A 104 -2.02 -3.52 -19.03
CA LEU A 104 -3.38 -4.04 -18.95
C LEU A 104 -3.62 -4.86 -17.67
N ARG A 105 -2.61 -5.65 -17.25
CA ARG A 105 -2.66 -6.39 -15.97
C ARG A 105 -2.73 -5.44 -14.78
N HIS A 106 -1.95 -4.36 -14.84
CA HIS A 106 -1.93 -3.31 -13.83
C HIS A 106 -3.30 -2.63 -13.72
N ASN A 107 -3.88 -2.20 -14.85
CA ASN A 107 -5.20 -1.60 -14.90
C ASN A 107 -6.28 -2.53 -14.32
N ALA A 108 -6.22 -3.82 -14.66
CA ALA A 108 -7.13 -4.82 -14.10
C ALA A 108 -6.90 -5.01 -12.59
N MET A 109 -5.66 -4.99 -12.12
CA MET A 109 -5.35 -5.07 -10.69
C MET A 109 -5.95 -3.87 -9.94
N CYS A 110 -5.72 -2.64 -10.40
CA CYS A 110 -6.22 -1.42 -9.76
C CYS A 110 -7.75 -1.42 -9.63
N ILE A 111 -8.48 -1.76 -10.69
CA ILE A 111 -9.95 -1.75 -10.63
C ILE A 111 -10.53 -2.80 -9.67
N PHE A 112 -9.86 -3.98 -9.52
CA PHE A 112 -10.29 -4.99 -8.55
C PHE A 112 -9.91 -4.62 -7.13
N ILE A 113 -8.82 -3.90 -6.93
CA ILE A 113 -8.47 -3.33 -5.62
C ILE A 113 -9.55 -2.32 -5.19
N ASP A 114 -9.91 -1.39 -6.06
CA ASP A 114 -10.94 -0.38 -5.77
C ASP A 114 -12.29 -1.00 -5.40
N VAL A 115 -12.72 -2.04 -6.11
CA VAL A 115 -13.99 -2.70 -5.79
C VAL A 115 -13.95 -3.42 -4.44
N ILE A 116 -12.81 -4.04 -4.09
CA ILE A 116 -12.63 -4.68 -2.79
C ILE A 116 -12.60 -3.64 -1.67
N GLU A 117 -11.90 -2.53 -1.89
CA GLU A 117 -11.77 -1.46 -0.91
C GLU A 117 -13.11 -0.77 -0.63
N HIS A 118 -13.90 -0.52 -1.67
CA HIS A 118 -15.05 0.37 -1.55
C HIS A 118 -16.42 -0.32 -1.48
N CYS A 119 -16.54 -1.58 -1.95
CA CYS A 119 -17.85 -2.24 -2.06
C CYS A 119 -18.17 -3.23 -0.92
N GLY A 120 -17.32 -3.31 0.11
CA GLY A 120 -17.54 -4.16 1.28
C GLY A 120 -17.62 -5.65 0.94
N THR A 121 -18.34 -6.43 1.78
CA THR A 121 -18.37 -7.89 1.69
C THR A 121 -18.93 -8.43 0.37
N GLY A 122 -19.74 -7.66 -0.35
CA GLY A 122 -20.25 -8.05 -1.67
C GLY A 122 -19.14 -8.20 -2.73
N ALA A 123 -18.01 -7.50 -2.56
CA ALA A 123 -16.86 -7.59 -3.45
C ALA A 123 -15.94 -8.79 -3.14
N HIS A 124 -16.10 -9.46 -2.01
CA HIS A 124 -15.26 -10.59 -1.60
C HIS A 124 -15.26 -11.77 -2.58
N LYS A 125 -16.26 -11.87 -3.44
CA LYS A 125 -16.30 -12.85 -4.55
C LYS A 125 -15.14 -12.71 -5.54
N TYR A 126 -14.47 -11.56 -5.57
CA TYR A 126 -13.30 -11.32 -6.43
C TYR A 126 -11.98 -11.70 -5.77
N LEU A 127 -11.95 -11.97 -4.46
CA LEU A 127 -10.73 -12.28 -3.71
C LEU A 127 -10.03 -13.55 -4.21
N ASP A 128 -10.80 -14.61 -4.52
CA ASP A 128 -10.24 -15.89 -4.99
C ASP A 128 -9.47 -15.76 -6.32
N MET A 129 -9.79 -14.76 -7.11
CA MET A 129 -9.10 -14.42 -8.35
C MET A 129 -7.97 -13.41 -8.11
N MET A 130 -8.25 -12.35 -7.35
CA MET A 130 -7.33 -11.22 -7.18
C MET A 130 -6.14 -11.58 -6.30
N LEU A 131 -6.34 -12.31 -5.18
CA LEU A 131 -5.24 -12.61 -4.26
C LEU A 131 -4.12 -13.46 -4.88
N PRO A 132 -4.39 -14.57 -5.60
CA PRO A 132 -3.33 -15.30 -6.29
C PRO A 132 -2.60 -14.44 -7.34
N ALA A 133 -3.31 -13.60 -8.08
CA ALA A 133 -2.73 -12.67 -9.04
C ALA A 133 -1.84 -11.63 -8.36
N ALA A 134 -2.32 -11.01 -7.27
CA ALA A 134 -1.55 -10.03 -6.50
C ALA A 134 -0.28 -10.66 -5.88
N MET A 135 -0.36 -11.89 -5.36
CA MET A 135 0.82 -12.61 -4.86
C MET A 135 1.85 -12.89 -5.97
N GLN A 136 1.38 -13.24 -7.17
CA GLN A 136 2.26 -13.43 -8.33
C GLN A 136 2.92 -12.12 -8.75
N TYR A 137 2.14 -11.06 -8.88
CA TYR A 137 2.61 -9.76 -9.39
C TYR A 137 3.37 -8.92 -8.35
N ALA A 138 3.30 -9.27 -7.08
CA ALA A 138 4.15 -8.66 -6.06
C ALA A 138 5.66 -8.87 -6.33
N THR A 139 6.02 -9.81 -7.21
CA THR A 139 7.41 -10.07 -7.64
C THR A 139 7.62 -9.81 -9.14
N ASP A 140 6.78 -9.02 -9.77
CA ASP A 140 6.89 -8.65 -11.20
C ASP A 140 8.17 -7.81 -11.44
N SER A 141 8.70 -7.84 -12.67
CA SER A 141 9.86 -7.04 -13.07
C SER A 141 9.57 -5.54 -12.97
N GLU A 142 8.34 -5.14 -13.29
CA GLU A 142 7.91 -3.74 -13.29
C GLU A 142 7.56 -3.25 -11.88
N SER A 143 8.20 -2.17 -11.42
CA SER A 143 8.01 -1.64 -10.07
C SER A 143 6.59 -1.17 -9.79
N TYR A 144 5.95 -0.51 -10.75
CA TYR A 144 4.56 -0.05 -10.62
C TYR A 144 3.56 -1.22 -10.48
N MET A 145 3.86 -2.36 -11.14
CA MET A 145 3.05 -3.57 -10.99
C MET A 145 3.23 -4.20 -9.61
N ARG A 146 4.48 -4.25 -9.10
CA ARG A 146 4.75 -4.70 -7.72
C ARG A 146 4.03 -3.81 -6.71
N GLN A 147 4.10 -2.48 -6.89
CA GLN A 147 3.43 -1.51 -6.03
C GLN A 147 1.93 -1.75 -5.96
N ALA A 148 1.25 -1.84 -7.11
CA ALA A 148 -0.19 -2.09 -7.17
C ALA A 148 -0.56 -3.43 -6.52
N ALA A 149 0.18 -4.50 -6.83
CA ALA A 149 -0.06 -5.83 -6.27
C ALA A 149 0.06 -5.85 -4.74
N VAL A 150 1.11 -5.24 -4.20
CA VAL A 150 1.35 -5.15 -2.75
C VAL A 150 0.29 -4.29 -2.06
N TYR A 151 -0.11 -3.16 -2.67
CA TYR A 151 -1.22 -2.35 -2.20
C TYR A 151 -2.52 -3.18 -2.12
N GLY A 152 -2.80 -3.98 -3.17
CA GLY A 152 -3.96 -4.88 -3.20
C GLY A 152 -3.92 -5.94 -2.10
N LEU A 153 -2.76 -6.51 -1.79
CA LEU A 153 -2.60 -7.44 -0.66
C LEU A 153 -2.89 -6.75 0.68
N ARG A 154 -2.47 -5.49 0.85
CA ARG A 154 -2.78 -4.68 2.04
C ARG A 154 -4.29 -4.49 2.19
N ILE A 155 -4.95 -3.98 1.14
CA ILE A 155 -6.40 -3.75 1.15
C ILE A 155 -7.17 -5.04 1.42
N ALA A 156 -6.81 -6.14 0.75
CA ALA A 156 -7.47 -7.43 0.98
C ALA A 156 -7.29 -7.93 2.42
N SER A 157 -6.12 -7.72 3.04
CA SER A 157 -5.88 -8.13 4.43
C SER A 157 -6.78 -7.38 5.42
N GLU A 158 -7.07 -6.13 5.15
CA GLU A 158 -7.94 -5.30 5.98
C GLU A 158 -9.43 -5.64 5.77
N GLN A 159 -9.86 -5.78 4.50
CA GLN A 159 -11.26 -5.92 4.15
C GLN A 159 -11.77 -7.37 4.23
N ALA A 160 -10.94 -8.36 3.92
CA ALA A 160 -11.36 -9.75 3.78
C ALA A 160 -11.29 -10.57 5.09
N GLN A 161 -10.69 -10.03 6.14
CA GLN A 161 -10.62 -10.65 7.47
C GLN A 161 -10.37 -12.18 7.43
N THR A 162 -11.39 -12.99 7.78
CA THR A 162 -11.25 -14.45 7.85
C THR A 162 -10.90 -15.11 6.51
N GLN A 163 -11.36 -14.57 5.38
CA GLN A 163 -11.02 -15.12 4.06
C GLN A 163 -9.54 -14.92 3.71
N PHE A 164 -8.90 -13.87 4.24
CA PHE A 164 -7.47 -13.64 4.06
C PHE A 164 -6.59 -14.55 4.94
N SER A 165 -7.13 -15.20 5.96
CA SER A 165 -6.35 -15.94 6.98
C SER A 165 -5.41 -16.98 6.38
N GLN A 166 -5.81 -17.70 5.32
CA GLN A 166 -4.97 -18.70 4.66
C GLN A 166 -3.79 -18.08 3.89
N TYR A 167 -3.88 -16.80 3.53
CA TYR A 167 -2.86 -16.07 2.77
C TYR A 167 -1.86 -15.32 3.67
N VAL A 168 -2.13 -15.16 4.97
CA VAL A 168 -1.32 -14.37 5.91
C VAL A 168 0.16 -14.75 5.83
N MET A 169 0.50 -16.01 6.06
CA MET A 169 1.90 -16.42 6.09
C MET A 169 2.58 -16.41 4.72
N PRO A 170 1.97 -16.92 3.63
CA PRO A 170 2.54 -16.78 2.29
C PRO A 170 2.78 -15.32 1.88
N VAL A 171 1.82 -14.43 2.13
CA VAL A 171 1.96 -13.01 1.81
C VAL A 171 3.06 -12.35 2.62
N LEU A 172 3.13 -12.58 3.95
CA LEU A 172 4.23 -12.06 4.78
C LEU A 172 5.60 -12.52 4.29
N GLY A 173 5.72 -13.75 3.80
CA GLY A 173 6.97 -14.25 3.20
C GLY A 173 7.38 -13.45 1.96
N ILE A 174 6.45 -13.16 1.06
CA ILE A 174 6.68 -12.33 -0.13
C ILE A 174 7.09 -10.91 0.29
N LEU A 175 6.32 -10.27 1.15
CA LEU A 175 6.58 -8.89 1.60
C LEU A 175 7.92 -8.76 2.33
N ALA A 176 8.27 -9.72 3.19
CA ALA A 176 9.57 -9.73 3.86
C ALA A 176 10.74 -9.83 2.87
N THR A 177 10.59 -10.63 1.81
CA THR A 177 11.60 -10.73 0.75
C THR A 177 11.77 -9.41 0.01
N LEU A 178 10.69 -8.72 -0.31
CA LEU A 178 10.73 -7.40 -0.97
C LEU A 178 11.44 -6.35 -0.11
N VAL A 179 11.08 -6.27 1.17
CA VAL A 179 11.66 -5.28 2.10
C VAL A 179 13.14 -5.54 2.38
N GLN A 180 13.58 -6.81 2.33
CA GLN A 180 14.97 -7.20 2.61
C GLN A 180 15.85 -7.28 1.35
N ALA A 181 15.32 -7.01 0.17
CA ALA A 181 16.10 -6.98 -1.06
C ALA A 181 17.18 -5.89 -1.01
N GLU A 182 18.36 -6.15 -1.55
CA GLU A 182 19.50 -5.21 -1.51
C GLU A 182 19.20 -3.88 -2.20
N ASP A 183 18.33 -3.90 -3.20
CA ASP A 183 17.91 -2.76 -4.00
C ASP A 183 16.55 -2.17 -3.56
N SER A 184 15.99 -2.62 -2.43
CA SER A 184 14.66 -2.22 -1.95
C SER A 184 14.50 -0.71 -1.76
N HIS A 185 15.57 -0.01 -1.38
CA HIS A 185 15.57 1.44 -1.16
C HIS A 185 16.05 2.26 -2.35
N ASN A 186 16.32 1.65 -3.50
CA ASN A 186 16.60 2.38 -4.73
C ASN A 186 15.34 3.13 -5.19
N ALA A 187 15.52 4.27 -5.90
CA ALA A 187 14.42 5.13 -6.34
C ALA A 187 13.30 4.36 -7.08
N ASP A 188 13.66 3.39 -7.92
CA ASP A 188 12.70 2.59 -8.69
C ASP A 188 11.87 1.62 -7.82
N ASN A 189 12.38 1.24 -6.64
CA ASN A 189 11.75 0.26 -5.76
C ASN A 189 11.14 0.89 -4.50
N ALA A 190 11.50 2.12 -4.16
CA ALA A 190 11.13 2.76 -2.89
C ALA A 190 9.61 2.71 -2.64
N CYS A 191 8.79 3.11 -3.61
CA CYS A 191 7.33 3.09 -3.48
C CYS A 191 6.78 1.68 -3.23
N ALA A 192 7.25 0.67 -3.99
CA ALA A 192 6.81 -0.72 -3.81
C ALA A 192 7.24 -1.28 -2.45
N THR A 193 8.45 -0.94 -2.00
CA THR A 193 8.99 -1.32 -0.69
C THR A 193 8.20 -0.68 0.45
N GLU A 194 7.90 0.60 0.38
CA GLU A 194 7.09 1.27 1.39
C GLU A 194 5.66 0.72 1.46
N ASN A 195 5.06 0.41 0.31
CA ASN A 195 3.78 -0.31 0.29
C ASN A 195 3.89 -1.70 0.95
N ALA A 196 5.02 -2.41 0.77
CA ALA A 196 5.25 -3.70 1.44
C ALA A 196 5.37 -3.54 2.96
N VAL A 197 6.08 -2.53 3.44
CA VAL A 197 6.15 -2.19 4.87
C VAL A 197 4.76 -1.84 5.42
N ALA A 198 4.00 -1.01 4.71
CA ALA A 198 2.63 -0.66 5.08
C ALA A 198 1.72 -1.91 5.17
N ALA A 199 1.85 -2.83 4.20
CA ALA A 199 1.09 -4.08 4.17
C ALA A 199 1.47 -5.01 5.34
N ILE A 200 2.76 -5.15 5.67
CA ILE A 200 3.20 -5.93 6.85
C ILE A 200 2.56 -5.38 8.13
N GLY A 201 2.59 -4.07 8.35
CA GLY A 201 1.97 -3.44 9.50
C GLY A 201 0.47 -3.71 9.58
N THR A 202 -0.24 -3.57 8.47
CA THR A 202 -1.69 -3.83 8.36
C THR A 202 -2.00 -5.31 8.65
N ILE A 203 -1.26 -6.25 8.06
CA ILE A 203 -1.43 -7.69 8.32
C ILE A 203 -1.15 -8.03 9.79
N CYS A 204 -0.08 -7.47 10.37
CA CYS A 204 0.21 -7.66 11.79
C CYS A 204 -0.89 -7.09 12.71
N LYS A 205 -1.56 -6.02 12.30
CA LYS A 205 -2.68 -5.44 13.04
C LYS A 205 -3.93 -6.31 13.00
N PHE A 206 -4.39 -6.68 11.81
CA PHE A 206 -5.66 -7.36 11.62
C PHE A 206 -5.58 -8.89 11.81
N HIS A 207 -4.39 -9.49 11.61
CA HIS A 207 -4.19 -10.94 11.65
C HIS A 207 -3.10 -11.38 12.63
N GLY A 208 -2.66 -10.50 13.54
CA GLY A 208 -1.53 -10.77 14.42
C GLY A 208 -1.64 -12.05 15.24
N ASP A 209 -2.85 -12.46 15.62
CA ASP A 209 -3.08 -13.68 16.39
C ASP A 209 -2.84 -14.97 15.57
N ALA A 210 -2.87 -14.88 14.23
CA ALA A 210 -2.55 -15.98 13.32
C ALA A 210 -1.05 -16.05 12.96
N ILE A 211 -0.24 -15.07 13.40
CA ILE A 211 1.18 -14.95 13.03
C ILE A 211 2.06 -15.53 14.15
N HIS A 212 2.52 -16.76 14.00
CA HIS A 212 3.39 -17.41 14.98
C HIS A 212 4.80 -16.77 15.09
N VAL A 213 5.23 -16.00 14.07
CA VAL A 213 6.50 -15.26 14.02
C VAL A 213 6.32 -13.75 14.23
N LEU A 214 5.23 -13.32 14.85
CA LEU A 214 4.91 -11.90 15.05
C LEU A 214 6.03 -11.12 15.75
N HIS A 215 6.71 -11.76 16.72
CA HIS A 215 7.87 -11.21 17.42
C HIS A 215 9.10 -10.96 16.53
N GLN A 216 9.15 -11.54 15.32
CA GLN A 216 10.17 -11.29 14.31
C GLN A 216 9.69 -10.25 13.29
N MET A 217 8.42 -10.32 12.91
CA MET A 217 7.84 -9.42 11.90
C MET A 217 7.71 -7.98 12.39
N LEU A 218 7.30 -7.76 13.64
CA LEU A 218 7.12 -6.41 14.17
C LEU A 218 8.43 -5.60 14.25
N PRO A 219 9.56 -6.14 14.75
CA PRO A 219 10.84 -5.43 14.71
C PRO A 219 11.34 -5.17 13.28
N LEU A 220 11.18 -6.12 12.35
CA LEU A 220 11.51 -5.94 10.93
C LEU A 220 10.70 -4.77 10.33
N TRP A 221 9.40 -4.76 10.54
CA TRP A 221 8.51 -3.69 10.11
C TRP A 221 8.91 -2.34 10.70
N MET A 222 9.13 -2.28 12.00
CA MET A 222 9.48 -1.05 12.72
C MET A 222 10.83 -0.44 12.26
N ALA A 223 11.80 -1.28 11.88
CA ALA A 223 13.11 -0.84 11.40
C ALA A 223 13.05 -0.09 10.05
N ASN A 224 11.94 -0.23 9.33
CA ASN A 224 11.70 0.45 8.04
C ASN A 224 10.84 1.73 8.17
N LEU A 225 10.57 2.20 9.39
CA LEU A 225 9.82 3.44 9.63
C LEU A 225 10.77 4.63 9.84
N PRO A 226 10.37 5.85 9.46
CA PRO A 226 9.10 6.24 8.81
C PRO A 226 9.08 5.99 7.31
N LEU A 227 7.88 5.82 6.74
CA LEU A 227 7.66 5.86 5.30
C LEU A 227 7.66 7.32 4.83
N GLN A 228 8.09 7.58 3.58
CA GLN A 228 8.35 8.94 3.07
C GLN A 228 7.80 9.21 1.67
N GLU A 229 7.34 8.15 0.95
CA GLU A 229 6.85 8.27 -0.43
C GLU A 229 5.34 8.60 -0.49
N ASP A 230 4.55 8.08 0.47
CA ASP A 230 3.10 8.26 0.49
C ASP A 230 2.62 8.72 1.87
N GLU A 231 1.91 9.87 1.90
CA GLU A 231 1.44 10.49 3.14
C GLU A 231 0.43 9.62 3.90
N GLU A 232 -0.48 8.96 3.17
CA GLU A 232 -1.50 8.11 3.80
C GLU A 232 -0.86 6.87 4.45
N CYS A 233 0.06 6.22 3.76
CA CYS A 233 0.84 5.10 4.29
C CYS A 233 1.72 5.52 5.46
N ALA A 234 2.37 6.68 5.40
CA ALA A 234 3.17 7.22 6.49
C ALA A 234 2.33 7.46 7.75
N GLN A 235 1.21 8.16 7.63
CA GLN A 235 0.30 8.45 8.75
C GLN A 235 -0.34 7.19 9.33
N MET A 236 -0.71 6.23 8.48
CA MET A 236 -1.26 4.95 8.88
C MET A 236 -0.24 4.14 9.68
N THR A 237 0.98 3.97 9.18
CA THR A 237 2.03 3.20 9.86
C THR A 237 2.49 3.87 11.15
N ALA A 238 2.55 5.21 11.20
CA ALA A 238 2.78 5.97 12.42
C ALA A 238 1.71 5.71 13.49
N THR A 239 0.45 5.58 13.07
CA THR A 239 -0.65 5.24 13.97
C THR A 239 -0.54 3.78 14.45
N HIS A 240 -0.23 2.83 13.55
CA HIS A 240 -0.01 1.42 13.93
C HIS A 240 1.16 1.27 14.91
N LEU A 241 2.24 2.06 14.76
CA LEU A 241 3.37 2.05 15.71
C LEU A 241 2.91 2.41 17.13
N CYS A 242 2.09 3.45 17.27
CA CYS A 242 1.52 3.81 18.57
C CYS A 242 0.62 2.70 19.14
N GLU A 243 -0.24 2.12 18.33
CA GLU A 243 -1.12 1.02 18.74
C GLU A 243 -0.34 -0.23 19.17
N PHE A 244 0.69 -0.62 18.44
CA PHE A 244 1.53 -1.77 18.79
C PHE A 244 2.35 -1.53 20.06
N LEU A 245 2.85 -0.32 20.26
CA LEU A 245 3.53 0.04 21.51
C LEU A 245 2.61 -0.05 22.73
N GLN A 246 1.31 0.21 22.56
CA GLN A 246 0.31 0.12 23.62
C GLN A 246 -0.20 -1.31 23.86
N THR A 247 -0.39 -2.09 22.79
CA THR A 247 -1.10 -3.37 22.86
C THR A 247 -0.20 -4.59 22.77
N ARG A 248 0.99 -4.46 22.16
CA ARG A 248 1.92 -5.55 21.85
C ARG A 248 3.36 -5.20 22.22
N THR A 249 3.56 -4.41 23.28
CA THR A 249 4.84 -3.84 23.70
C THR A 249 5.98 -4.86 23.73
N HIS A 250 5.78 -6.03 24.36
CA HIS A 250 6.82 -7.06 24.47
C HIS A 250 7.17 -7.72 23.13
N MET A 251 6.22 -7.82 22.22
CA MET A 251 6.48 -8.37 20.88
C MET A 251 7.24 -7.38 20.01
N LEU A 252 6.99 -6.08 20.18
CA LEU A 252 7.62 -5.03 19.40
C LEU A 252 9.01 -4.68 19.96
N LEU A 253 9.15 -4.51 21.29
CA LEU A 253 10.39 -4.09 21.92
C LEU A 253 11.32 -5.24 22.29
N GLY A 254 10.83 -6.49 22.28
CA GLY A 254 11.55 -7.66 22.75
C GLY A 254 11.47 -7.85 24.26
N ALA A 255 11.85 -9.05 24.72
CA ALA A 255 11.73 -9.44 26.14
C ALA A 255 12.68 -8.62 27.07
N GLN A 256 13.79 -8.14 26.53
CA GLN A 256 14.79 -7.34 27.24
C GLN A 256 14.87 -5.90 26.70
N PHE A 257 13.84 -5.46 25.95
CA PHE A 257 13.77 -4.16 25.29
C PHE A 257 14.88 -3.91 24.25
N GLU A 258 15.41 -4.97 23.65
CA GLU A 258 16.49 -4.95 22.68
C GLU A 258 16.17 -4.10 21.43
N HIS A 259 14.89 -3.91 21.13
CA HIS A 259 14.42 -3.08 19.99
C HIS A 259 13.94 -1.68 20.41
N ALA A 260 14.12 -1.28 21.68
CA ALA A 260 13.67 0.04 22.16
C ALA A 260 14.33 1.21 21.40
N SER A 261 15.61 1.05 21.01
CA SER A 261 16.34 2.06 20.23
C SER A 261 15.69 2.30 18.85
N ILE A 262 15.21 1.25 18.20
CA ILE A 262 14.53 1.35 16.90
C ILE A 262 13.19 2.10 17.06
N ALA A 263 12.41 1.75 18.10
CA ALA A 263 11.12 2.40 18.38
C ALA A 263 11.29 3.91 18.67
N VAL A 264 12.25 4.26 19.53
CA VAL A 264 12.53 5.66 19.87
C VAL A 264 13.05 6.42 18.65
N SER A 265 13.92 5.81 17.83
CA SER A 265 14.42 6.41 16.61
C SER A 265 13.29 6.66 15.60
N ALA A 266 12.42 5.69 15.33
CA ALA A 266 11.29 5.84 14.43
C ALA A 266 10.33 6.95 14.89
N MET A 267 9.90 6.94 16.15
CA MET A 267 9.02 7.98 16.68
C MET A 267 9.66 9.38 16.65
N THR A 268 10.93 9.51 17.01
CA THR A 268 11.60 10.82 16.96
C THR A 268 11.83 11.29 15.53
N GLN A 269 12.10 10.41 14.57
CA GLN A 269 12.21 10.77 13.17
C GLN A 269 10.87 11.26 12.62
N ILE A 270 9.75 10.60 12.95
CA ILE A 270 8.41 11.03 12.58
C ILE A 270 8.10 12.43 13.18
N LEU A 271 8.51 12.67 14.42
CA LEU A 271 8.29 13.96 15.08
C LEU A 271 9.19 15.08 14.54
N VAL A 272 10.40 14.76 14.06
CA VAL A 272 11.27 15.71 13.32
C VAL A 272 10.62 16.11 12.00
N GLY A 273 9.94 15.16 11.33
CA GLY A 273 9.37 15.34 10.00
C GLY A 273 10.38 15.08 8.87
N CYS A 274 9.94 15.28 7.63
CA CYS A 274 10.80 15.16 6.46
C CYS A 274 11.82 16.31 6.43
N ASN A 275 13.09 15.97 6.18
CA ASN A 275 14.17 16.94 5.98
C ASN A 275 14.04 17.57 4.60
N GLY A 276 13.23 18.63 4.49
CA GLY A 276 13.09 19.38 3.26
C GLY A 276 11.78 20.16 3.31
N GLY A 277 11.81 21.40 3.81
CA GLY A 277 10.65 22.29 3.81
C GLY A 277 10.29 22.83 2.43
N GLY A 278 10.20 21.94 1.42
CA GLY A 278 9.68 22.22 0.08
C GLY A 278 8.17 22.01 0.02
N GLU A 279 7.55 22.51 -1.06
CA GLU A 279 6.10 22.34 -1.30
C GLU A 279 5.66 20.86 -1.40
N ASP A 280 6.60 19.92 -1.60
CA ASP A 280 6.37 18.48 -1.74
C ASP A 280 6.60 17.68 -0.44
N SER A 281 6.78 18.34 0.73
CA SER A 281 7.00 17.61 1.98
C SER A 281 5.69 16.99 2.51
N ILE A 282 5.68 15.67 2.74
CA ILE A 282 4.53 14.95 3.31
C ILE A 282 4.49 15.06 4.85
N GLU A 283 3.29 15.01 5.40
CA GLU A 283 3.06 14.93 6.85
C GLU A 283 3.11 13.48 7.34
N LEU A 284 4.19 13.10 8.02
CA LEU A 284 4.44 11.70 8.45
C LEU A 284 3.47 11.18 9.52
N ALA A 285 2.78 12.06 10.23
CA ALA A 285 1.79 11.68 11.25
C ALA A 285 0.77 12.79 11.48
N THR A 286 -0.46 12.41 11.78
CA THR A 286 -1.51 13.35 12.17
C THR A 286 -1.17 14.07 13.49
N PRO A 287 -1.74 15.24 13.78
CA PRO A 287 -1.54 15.91 15.08
C PRO A 287 -1.85 15.02 16.28
N GLN A 288 -2.90 14.18 16.19
CA GLN A 288 -3.27 13.25 17.25
C GLN A 288 -2.22 12.14 17.43
N THR A 289 -1.70 11.60 16.34
CA THR A 289 -0.65 10.56 16.36
C THR A 289 0.65 11.13 16.92
N LYS A 290 1.04 12.37 16.56
CA LYS A 290 2.19 13.07 17.14
C LYS A 290 2.05 13.23 18.68
N GLN A 291 0.87 13.59 19.16
CA GLN A 291 0.59 13.68 20.60
C GLN A 291 0.66 12.33 21.32
N ASN A 292 0.16 11.27 20.69
CA ASN A 292 0.27 9.91 21.23
C ASN A 292 1.74 9.47 21.32
N MET A 293 2.56 9.74 20.30
CA MET A 293 4.01 9.46 20.32
C MET A 293 4.74 10.18 21.45
N GLN A 294 4.44 11.45 21.68
CA GLN A 294 5.02 12.23 22.78
C GLN A 294 4.70 11.58 24.13
N SER A 295 3.46 11.14 24.31
CA SER A 295 3.02 10.46 25.53
C SER A 295 3.74 9.11 25.72
N LEU A 296 3.89 8.34 24.63
CA LEU A 296 4.62 7.06 24.66
C LEU A 296 6.10 7.24 24.94
N LEU A 297 6.76 8.23 24.34
CA LEU A 297 8.16 8.56 24.64
C LEU A 297 8.35 8.94 26.11
N ALA A 298 7.44 9.73 26.69
CA ALA A 298 7.47 10.05 28.13
C ALA A 298 7.30 8.80 29.01
N GLN A 299 6.40 7.89 28.66
CA GLN A 299 6.25 6.60 29.36
C GLN A 299 7.51 5.73 29.24
N MET A 300 8.07 5.62 28.04
CA MET A 300 9.31 4.85 27.81
C MET A 300 10.48 5.42 28.61
N ALA A 301 10.61 6.74 28.71
CA ALA A 301 11.65 7.40 29.48
C ALA A 301 11.58 7.06 30.99
N THR A 302 10.39 6.75 31.52
CA THR A 302 10.21 6.38 32.93
C THR A 302 10.24 4.86 33.15
N SER A 303 9.80 4.05 32.19
CA SER A 303 9.63 2.60 32.38
C SER A 303 10.76 1.74 31.84
N LEU A 304 11.51 2.21 30.82
CA LEU A 304 12.62 1.43 30.27
C LEU A 304 13.81 1.32 31.26
N PRO A 305 14.51 0.18 31.24
CA PRO A 305 15.79 0.03 31.95
C PRO A 305 16.83 1.05 31.48
N SER A 306 17.77 1.41 32.38
CA SER A 306 18.80 2.40 32.06
C SER A 306 19.63 2.05 30.83
N ASP A 307 19.99 0.77 30.66
CA ASP A 307 20.77 0.32 29.50
C ASP A 307 20.00 0.51 28.18
N ALA A 308 18.70 0.17 28.15
CA ALA A 308 17.86 0.36 26.99
C ALA A 308 17.66 1.86 26.64
N LYS A 309 17.50 2.72 27.68
CA LYS A 309 17.45 4.18 27.51
C LYS A 309 18.74 4.74 26.94
N ASN A 310 19.87 4.32 27.49
CA ASN A 310 21.18 4.76 27.01
C ASN A 310 21.41 4.30 25.55
N ALA A 311 21.10 3.05 25.21
CA ALA A 311 21.20 2.54 23.85
C ALA A 311 20.32 3.33 22.90
N ALA A 312 19.06 3.62 23.28
CA ALA A 312 18.15 4.43 22.49
C ALA A 312 18.71 5.84 22.26
N TRP A 313 19.20 6.51 23.31
CA TRP A 313 19.81 7.83 23.19
C TRP A 313 21.02 7.87 22.27
N GLN A 314 21.90 6.88 22.35
CA GLN A 314 23.11 6.81 21.52
C GLN A 314 22.79 6.61 20.03
N ALA A 315 21.70 5.91 19.74
CA ALA A 315 21.25 5.68 18.35
C ALA A 315 20.70 6.92 17.65
N LEU A 316 20.31 7.97 18.39
CA LEU A 316 19.69 9.18 17.83
C LEU A 316 20.72 10.17 17.28
N ASN A 317 20.37 10.84 16.19
CA ASN A 317 21.07 12.02 15.68
C ASN A 317 20.75 13.30 16.48
N GLY A 318 21.38 14.43 16.13
CA GLY A 318 21.20 15.69 16.85
C GLY A 318 19.78 16.23 16.83
N ALA A 319 19.10 16.15 15.67
CA ALA A 319 17.72 16.62 15.53
C ALA A 319 16.72 15.77 16.33
N GLN A 320 16.86 14.46 16.27
CA GLN A 320 16.07 13.52 17.06
C GLN A 320 16.26 13.72 18.57
N LYS A 321 17.50 13.92 19.02
CA LYS A 321 17.80 14.24 20.43
C LYS A 321 17.15 15.53 20.90
N HIS A 322 17.18 16.57 20.05
CA HIS A 322 16.54 17.84 20.37
C HIS A 322 15.03 17.68 20.51
N VAL A 323 14.38 17.01 19.54
CA VAL A 323 12.93 16.73 19.60
C VAL A 323 12.60 15.89 20.82
N LEU A 324 13.34 14.82 21.09
CA LEU A 324 13.10 13.96 22.26
C LEU A 324 13.16 14.78 23.56
N GLN A 325 14.16 15.63 23.74
CA GLN A 325 14.26 16.50 24.92
C GLN A 325 13.10 17.50 25.03
N SER A 326 12.62 18.02 23.91
CA SER A 326 11.52 19.02 23.91
C SER A 326 10.15 18.44 24.28
N VAL A 327 9.95 17.13 24.04
CA VAL A 327 8.66 16.46 24.32
C VAL A 327 8.61 15.77 25.68
N LEU A 328 9.76 15.61 26.36
CA LEU A 328 9.79 14.99 27.68
C LEU A 328 9.40 15.98 28.79
N PRO A 329 8.67 15.53 29.82
CA PRO A 329 8.39 16.33 30.99
C PRO A 329 9.66 16.82 31.69
N HIS A 330 9.61 17.96 32.36
CA HIS A 330 10.73 18.49 33.14
C HIS A 330 11.27 17.46 34.14
N GLY A 331 12.56 17.20 34.08
CA GLY A 331 13.27 16.25 34.98
C GLY A 331 13.25 14.78 34.51
N VAL A 332 12.56 14.49 33.38
CA VAL A 332 12.59 13.15 32.75
C VAL A 332 13.64 13.14 31.64
N GLN A 333 14.55 12.18 31.68
CA GLN A 333 15.64 12.06 30.69
C GLN A 333 15.81 10.62 30.24
N PHE A 334 16.25 10.45 28.98
CA PHE A 334 16.74 9.15 28.47
C PHE A 334 18.18 8.86 28.87
N MET A 335 18.96 9.87 29.27
CA MET A 335 20.28 9.68 29.87
C MET A 335 20.19 9.62 31.40
N ALA A 336 20.98 8.73 31.99
CA ALA A 336 21.26 8.72 33.44
C ALA A 336 22.36 9.73 33.78
#